data_1b776547f70f18fed160cae907d27761
#
_entry.id   1b776547f70f18fed160cae907d27761
#
_cell.length_a   1.000
_cell.length_b   1.000
_cell.length_c   1.000
_cell.angle_alpha   90.00
_cell.angle_beta   90.00
_cell.angle_gamma   90.00
#
_symmetry.space_group_name_H-M   'P 1'
#
loop_
_entity.id
_entity.type
_entity.pdbx_description
1 polymer ?
#
loop_
_entity_poly.entity_id
_entity_poly.type
_entity_poly.pdbx_seq_one_letter_code
_entity_poly.pdbx_strand_id
1 'polypeptide(L)'
;MASFIKPCILRCLLRTARQIRQRKTRETPIFWRSYTSDGDNKVPKIYTKTGDKGFSSTFTGERRPKEDHIFEALGNTDELSAAIGLAREFCLEKGHTFTHQLDKIQCVLQDVGSNIATPLSSARESHLTRTKFTAIPIADLEGWIDTLTEELPPLTNFILPSGGKSSTALHIARTVCRRAERRLSDYLFTVARYAALKENNKEKIYKRPE
;
A
#
# COMPACT_ATOMS: atom_id res chain seq x y z
N MET A 1 32.17 3.55 -28.09
CA MET A 1 32.11 4.87 -27.44
C MET A 1 31.50 4.68 -26.08
N ALA A 2 32.32 4.76 -25.03
CA ALA A 2 31.87 4.52 -23.66
C ALA A 2 31.25 5.80 -23.12
N SER A 3 29.96 5.80 -22.79
CA SER A 3 29.25 6.91 -22.21
C SER A 3 29.41 6.89 -20.68
N PHE A 4 29.99 7.94 -20.15
CA PHE A 4 30.29 8.19 -18.75
C PHE A 4 29.01 8.27 -17.91
N ILE A 5 28.78 7.31 -17.03
CA ILE A 5 27.80 7.41 -15.94
C ILE A 5 28.38 8.35 -14.88
N LYS A 6 27.72 9.48 -14.65
CA LYS A 6 28.15 10.51 -13.69
C LYS A 6 28.23 9.96 -12.26
N PRO A 7 29.34 10.19 -11.53
CA PRO A 7 29.56 9.64 -10.18
C PRO A 7 28.74 10.32 -9.07
N CYS A 8 27.73 11.11 -9.40
CA CYS A 8 26.95 11.89 -8.44
C CYS A 8 25.88 11.06 -7.69
N ILE A 9 25.32 10.03 -8.35
CA ILE A 9 24.23 9.22 -7.78
C ILE A 9 24.77 8.25 -6.73
N LEU A 10 25.94 7.69 -6.92
CA LEU A 10 26.57 6.76 -5.97
C LEU A 10 27.00 7.45 -4.67
N ARG A 11 27.39 8.73 -4.73
CA ARG A 11 27.72 9.55 -3.55
C ARG A 11 26.50 9.93 -2.71
N CYS A 12 25.33 10.07 -3.34
CA CYS A 12 24.09 10.38 -2.62
C CYS A 12 23.58 9.18 -1.82
N LEU A 13 23.62 7.97 -2.40
CA LEU A 13 23.21 6.72 -1.73
C LEU A 13 24.15 6.34 -0.57
N LEU A 14 25.46 6.59 -0.69
CA LEU A 14 26.42 6.31 0.39
C LEU A 14 26.35 7.35 1.54
N ARG A 15 25.92 8.58 1.27
CA ARG A 15 25.65 9.57 2.33
C ARG A 15 24.41 9.24 3.14
N THR A 16 23.34 8.78 2.49
CA THR A 16 22.10 8.35 3.17
C THR A 16 22.34 7.12 4.05
N ALA A 17 23.11 6.14 3.57
CA ALA A 17 23.45 4.95 4.35
C ALA A 17 24.35 5.26 5.57
N ARG A 18 25.24 6.28 5.48
CA ARG A 18 26.07 6.71 6.62
C ARG A 18 25.30 7.52 7.65
N GLN A 19 24.31 8.28 7.28
CA GLN A 19 23.45 9.01 8.23
C GLN A 19 22.50 8.10 8.98
N ILE A 20 22.07 6.99 8.39
CA ILE A 20 21.23 5.98 9.06
C ILE A 20 22.05 5.23 10.13
N ARG A 21 23.37 5.05 9.95
CA ARG A 21 24.22 4.30 10.88
C ARG A 21 24.66 5.10 12.13
N GLN A 22 24.44 6.42 12.17
CA GLN A 22 24.81 7.27 13.32
C GLN A 22 23.63 7.83 14.11
N ARG A 23 22.39 7.58 13.68
CA ARG A 23 21.24 7.75 14.57
C ARG A 23 21.16 6.50 15.45
N LYS A 24 21.90 6.49 16.56
CA LYS A 24 21.49 5.74 17.74
C LYS A 24 20.00 6.00 17.90
N THR A 25 19.20 5.00 17.65
CA THR A 25 17.79 4.98 17.99
C THR A 25 17.72 5.28 19.49
N ARG A 26 17.46 6.54 19.85
CA ARG A 26 16.74 6.79 21.08
C ARG A 26 15.39 6.13 20.82
N GLU A 27 15.23 4.93 21.32
CA GLU A 27 13.93 4.33 21.53
C GLU A 27 13.18 5.32 22.41
N THR A 28 12.41 6.21 21.77
CA THR A 28 11.35 6.88 22.49
C THR A 28 10.42 5.75 22.87
N PRO A 29 10.22 5.46 24.17
CA PRO A 29 9.26 4.45 24.56
C PRO A 29 7.95 4.87 23.92
N ILE A 30 7.37 3.97 23.09
CA ILE A 30 5.99 4.11 22.61
C ILE A 30 5.18 4.18 23.88
N PHE A 31 4.77 5.40 24.23
CA PHE A 31 3.95 5.65 25.42
C PHE A 31 2.56 5.10 25.08
N TRP A 32 2.39 3.80 25.32
CA TRP A 32 1.07 3.19 25.38
C TRP A 32 0.35 3.89 26.52
N ARG A 33 -0.52 4.82 26.16
CA ARG A 33 -1.37 5.49 27.14
C ARG A 33 -2.26 4.41 27.75
N SER A 34 -1.78 3.86 28.88
CA SER A 34 -2.52 2.92 29.69
C SER A 34 -3.81 3.63 30.15
N TYR A 35 -4.93 3.22 29.61
CA TYR A 35 -6.24 3.50 30.21
C TYR A 35 -6.42 2.52 31.37
N THR A 36 -5.70 2.72 32.44
CA THR A 36 -5.93 2.03 33.70
C THR A 36 -6.45 3.04 34.72
N SER A 37 -7.76 3.09 34.86
CA SER A 37 -8.35 3.28 36.18
C SER A 37 -8.43 1.89 36.81
N ASP A 38 -7.85 1.77 38.00
CA ASP A 38 -7.87 0.65 38.93
C ASP A 38 -6.95 -0.56 38.66
N GLY A 39 -6.11 -0.75 39.62
CA GLY A 39 -5.15 -1.73 40.06
C GLY A 39 -5.25 -3.21 39.73
N ASP A 40 -5.73 -3.62 38.56
CA ASP A 40 -5.67 -4.98 38.05
C ASP A 40 -4.85 -5.05 36.77
N ASN A 41 -3.89 -5.96 36.68
CA ASN A 41 -3.07 -6.34 35.52
C ASN A 41 -3.97 -6.93 34.39
N LYS A 42 -4.97 -6.19 33.91
CA LYS A 42 -5.82 -6.63 32.81
C LYS A 42 -5.14 -6.32 31.48
N VAL A 43 -4.78 -7.37 30.74
CA VAL A 43 -4.36 -7.26 29.34
C VAL A 43 -5.43 -6.46 28.59
N PRO A 44 -5.05 -5.38 27.85
CA PRO A 44 -6.00 -4.57 27.09
C PRO A 44 -6.83 -5.45 26.16
N LYS A 45 -8.16 -5.39 26.26
CA LYS A 45 -9.03 -6.14 25.36
C LYS A 45 -9.08 -5.44 23.99
N ILE A 46 -8.97 -6.20 22.91
CA ILE A 46 -9.08 -5.71 21.54
C ILE A 46 -10.49 -5.12 21.29
N TYR A 47 -11.52 -5.73 21.86
CA TYR A 47 -12.90 -5.24 21.73
C TYR A 47 -13.22 -4.22 22.83
N THR A 48 -13.62 -3.02 22.43
CA THR A 48 -13.99 -1.94 23.38
C THR A 48 -15.51 -1.76 23.49
N LYS A 49 -16.30 -2.38 22.60
CA LYS A 49 -17.76 -2.25 22.49
C LYS A 49 -18.26 -0.80 22.26
N THR A 50 -17.33 0.13 21.99
CA THR A 50 -17.69 1.55 21.80
C THR A 50 -18.43 1.81 20.49
N GLY A 51 -18.34 0.87 19.54
CA GLY A 51 -18.95 0.94 18.21
C GLY A 51 -20.28 0.20 18.06
N ASP A 52 -20.81 -0.45 19.11
CA ASP A 52 -21.99 -1.34 19.02
C ASP A 52 -23.30 -0.56 18.75
N LYS A 53 -23.31 0.73 19.01
CA LYS A 53 -24.44 1.63 18.74
C LYS A 53 -24.44 2.24 17.33
N GLY A 54 -23.70 1.68 16.38
CA GLY A 54 -23.65 2.18 15.00
C GLY A 54 -22.78 3.42 14.77
N PHE A 55 -21.96 3.82 15.74
CA PHE A 55 -21.05 4.97 15.63
C PHE A 55 -19.59 4.51 15.75
N SER A 56 -18.69 5.21 15.05
CA SER A 56 -17.24 5.06 15.20
C SER A 56 -16.58 6.42 15.35
N SER A 57 -15.32 6.45 15.78
CA SER A 57 -14.55 7.68 15.96
C SER A 57 -13.52 7.83 14.86
N THR A 58 -13.39 9.04 14.33
CA THR A 58 -12.28 9.43 13.44
C THR A 58 -10.99 9.61 14.23
N PHE A 59 -9.87 9.85 13.55
CA PHE A 59 -8.58 10.14 14.19
C PHE A 59 -8.60 11.44 15.02
N THR A 60 -9.48 12.37 14.67
CA THR A 60 -9.66 13.63 15.43
C THR A 60 -10.49 13.45 16.71
N GLY A 61 -11.05 12.25 16.94
CA GLY A 61 -11.95 11.96 18.06
C GLY A 61 -13.43 12.29 17.78
N GLU A 62 -13.76 12.82 16.62
CA GLU A 62 -15.15 13.07 16.21
C GLU A 62 -15.88 11.74 16.01
N ARG A 63 -17.09 11.64 16.57
CA ARG A 63 -17.93 10.45 16.38
C ARG A 63 -18.90 10.65 15.23
N ARG A 64 -18.92 9.66 14.33
CA ARG A 64 -19.77 9.64 13.13
C ARG A 64 -20.48 8.30 13.00
N PRO A 65 -21.62 8.25 12.30
CA PRO A 65 -22.27 6.99 11.95
C PRO A 65 -21.29 6.09 11.17
N LYS A 66 -21.34 4.78 11.37
CA LYS A 66 -20.49 3.82 10.62
C LYS A 66 -20.75 3.83 9.11
N GLU A 67 -21.90 4.36 8.68
CA GLU A 67 -22.29 4.54 7.28
C GLU A 67 -21.67 5.80 6.64
N ASP A 68 -20.90 6.60 7.39
CA ASP A 68 -20.24 7.79 6.87
C ASP A 68 -19.21 7.39 5.79
N HIS A 69 -19.15 8.15 4.70
CA HIS A 69 -18.23 7.94 3.58
C HIS A 69 -16.76 7.82 3.99
N ILE A 70 -16.37 8.42 5.11
CA ILE A 70 -15.02 8.27 5.66
C ILE A 70 -14.74 6.81 6.02
N PHE A 71 -15.69 6.14 6.72
CA PHE A 71 -15.49 4.74 7.10
C PHE A 71 -15.62 3.81 5.92
N GLU A 72 -16.44 4.12 4.92
CA GLU A 72 -16.49 3.41 3.65
C GLU A 72 -15.14 3.50 2.91
N ALA A 73 -14.56 4.71 2.80
CA ALA A 73 -13.25 4.92 2.18
C ALA A 73 -12.13 4.20 2.94
N LEU A 74 -12.15 4.22 4.27
CA LEU A 74 -11.20 3.49 5.11
C LEU A 74 -11.33 1.98 4.90
N GLY A 75 -12.56 1.44 4.85
CA GLY A 75 -12.82 0.03 4.59
C GLY A 75 -12.31 -0.41 3.21
N ASN A 76 -12.51 0.41 2.17
CA ASN A 76 -11.98 0.13 0.83
C ASN A 76 -10.44 0.15 0.80
N THR A 77 -9.81 1.04 1.56
CA THR A 77 -8.34 1.11 1.66
C THR A 77 -7.78 -0.10 2.40
N ASP A 78 -8.44 -0.56 3.45
CA ASP A 78 -8.05 -1.75 4.22
C ASP A 78 -8.23 -3.04 3.40
N GLU A 79 -9.36 -3.17 2.68
CA GLU A 79 -9.61 -4.28 1.76
C GLU A 79 -8.52 -4.36 0.67
N LEU A 80 -8.12 -3.21 0.11
CA LEU A 80 -7.04 -3.15 -0.86
C LEU A 80 -5.71 -3.58 -0.25
N SER A 81 -5.38 -3.11 0.95
CA SER A 81 -4.16 -3.49 1.65
C SER A 81 -4.12 -5.00 1.91
N ALA A 82 -5.24 -5.60 2.33
CA ALA A 82 -5.35 -7.04 2.55
C ALA A 82 -5.17 -7.84 1.24
N ALA A 83 -5.78 -7.38 0.13
CA ALA A 83 -5.63 -8.01 -1.18
C ALA A 83 -4.19 -7.96 -1.71
N ILE A 84 -3.49 -6.83 -1.49
CA ILE A 84 -2.06 -6.69 -1.83
C ILE A 84 -1.21 -7.61 -0.97
N GLY A 85 -1.49 -7.73 0.33
CA GLY A 85 -0.80 -8.64 1.24
C GLY A 85 -0.89 -10.09 0.78
N LEU A 86 -2.10 -10.55 0.40
CA LEU A 86 -2.28 -11.90 -0.16
C LEU A 86 -1.48 -12.11 -1.44
N ALA A 87 -1.53 -11.16 -2.37
CA ALA A 87 -0.76 -11.22 -3.61
C ALA A 87 0.75 -11.26 -3.36
N ARG A 88 1.22 -10.48 -2.38
CA ARG A 88 2.62 -10.44 -1.96
C ARG A 88 3.12 -11.81 -1.48
N GLU A 89 2.34 -12.53 -0.68
CA GLU A 89 2.75 -13.87 -0.21
C GLU A 89 2.95 -14.84 -1.37
N PHE A 90 2.04 -14.88 -2.35
CA PHE A 90 2.23 -15.71 -3.54
C PHE A 90 3.46 -15.29 -4.38
N CYS A 91 3.71 -13.97 -4.48
CA CYS A 91 4.90 -13.46 -5.16
C CYS A 91 6.19 -13.83 -4.42
N LEU A 92 6.18 -13.80 -3.09
CA LEU A 92 7.32 -14.17 -2.26
C LEU A 92 7.66 -15.65 -2.39
N GLU A 93 6.65 -16.55 -2.40
CA GLU A 93 6.82 -17.98 -2.65
C GLU A 93 7.53 -18.27 -3.99
N LYS A 94 7.34 -17.41 -4.98
CA LYS A 94 7.93 -17.52 -6.32
C LYS A 94 9.25 -16.77 -6.48
N GLY A 95 9.74 -16.11 -5.44
CA GLY A 95 11.00 -15.38 -5.45
C GLY A 95 11.00 -14.10 -6.29
N HIS A 96 9.83 -13.46 -6.50
CA HIS A 96 9.76 -12.20 -7.23
C HIS A 96 10.46 -11.06 -6.49
N THR A 97 11.23 -10.26 -7.21
CA THR A 97 12.05 -9.17 -6.65
C THR A 97 11.25 -7.93 -6.26
N PHE A 98 10.05 -7.76 -6.81
CA PHE A 98 9.20 -6.58 -6.57
C PHE A 98 8.35 -6.65 -5.28
N THR A 99 8.48 -7.68 -4.47
CA THR A 99 7.70 -7.83 -3.22
C THR A 99 7.88 -6.64 -2.26
N HIS A 100 9.09 -6.06 -2.22
CA HIS A 100 9.37 -4.85 -1.43
C HIS A 100 8.57 -3.62 -1.90
N GLN A 101 8.20 -3.56 -3.19
CA GLN A 101 7.36 -2.49 -3.73
C GLN A 101 5.92 -2.65 -3.20
N LEU A 102 5.41 -3.90 -3.11
CA LEU A 102 4.11 -4.20 -2.52
C LEU A 102 4.07 -3.83 -1.04
N ASP A 103 5.13 -4.13 -0.28
CA ASP A 103 5.27 -3.70 1.13
C ASP A 103 5.22 -2.17 1.25
N LYS A 104 5.94 -1.45 0.39
CA LYS A 104 5.93 0.02 0.37
C LYS A 104 4.55 0.57 0.06
N ILE A 105 3.82 -0.03 -0.87
CA ILE A 105 2.44 0.37 -1.20
C ILE A 105 1.53 0.19 0.01
N GLN A 106 1.63 -0.93 0.75
CA GLN A 106 0.84 -1.13 1.97
C GLN A 106 1.13 -0.07 3.03
N CYS A 107 2.41 0.32 3.22
CA CYS A 107 2.77 1.42 4.11
C CYS A 107 2.13 2.75 3.67
N VAL A 108 2.17 3.06 2.37
CA VAL A 108 1.54 4.26 1.82
C VAL A 108 0.02 4.24 2.00
N LEU A 109 -0.63 3.08 1.87
CA LEU A 109 -2.07 2.94 2.12
C LEU A 109 -2.44 3.22 3.59
N GLN A 110 -1.56 2.90 4.56
CA GLN A 110 -1.75 3.29 5.96
C GLN A 110 -1.69 4.81 6.14
N ASP A 111 -0.76 5.48 5.44
CA ASP A 111 -0.69 6.95 5.46
C ASP A 111 -1.93 7.57 4.83
N VAL A 112 -2.42 7.02 3.71
CA VAL A 112 -3.68 7.43 3.06
C VAL A 112 -4.86 7.23 4.01
N GLY A 113 -4.95 6.08 4.68
CA GLY A 113 -5.98 5.79 5.68
C GLY A 113 -5.94 6.80 6.83
N SER A 114 -4.77 7.14 7.33
CA SER A 114 -4.58 8.15 8.38
C SER A 114 -5.05 9.54 7.93
N ASN A 115 -4.79 9.90 6.68
CA ASN A 115 -5.25 11.16 6.10
C ASN A 115 -6.78 11.19 5.95
N ILE A 116 -7.40 10.12 5.42
CA ILE A 116 -8.86 9.98 5.30
C ILE A 116 -9.53 10.04 6.68
N ALA A 117 -8.94 9.41 7.70
CA ALA A 117 -9.44 9.41 9.07
C ALA A 117 -9.32 10.78 9.76
N THR A 118 -8.74 11.79 9.11
CA THR A 118 -8.50 13.14 9.63
C THR A 118 -9.34 14.18 8.89
N PRO A 119 -10.67 14.28 9.12
CA PRO A 119 -11.53 15.24 8.43
C PRO A 119 -11.09 16.67 8.74
N LEU A 120 -11.00 17.51 7.72
CA LEU A 120 -10.61 18.92 7.85
C LEU A 120 -11.55 19.71 8.78
N SER A 121 -12.83 19.32 8.83
CA SER A 121 -13.85 19.97 9.65
C SER A 121 -13.59 19.88 11.16
N SER A 122 -12.86 18.85 11.61
CA SER A 122 -12.58 18.59 13.03
C SER A 122 -11.09 18.48 13.34
N ALA A 123 -10.24 18.65 12.33
CA ALA A 123 -8.79 18.52 12.47
C ALA A 123 -8.17 19.78 13.11
N ARG A 124 -7.21 19.56 14.00
CA ARG A 124 -6.29 20.59 14.50
C ARG A 124 -5.05 20.62 13.62
N GLU A 125 -4.30 21.71 13.62
CA GLU A 125 -3.04 21.85 12.87
C GLU A 125 -2.05 20.69 13.14
N SER A 126 -1.96 20.26 14.40
CA SER A 126 -1.13 19.10 14.78
C SER A 126 -1.57 17.78 14.16
N HIS A 127 -2.85 17.60 13.86
CA HIS A 127 -3.38 16.42 13.14
C HIS A 127 -2.99 16.50 11.67
N LEU A 128 -3.22 17.65 11.02
CA LEU A 128 -2.91 17.89 9.60
C LEU A 128 -1.42 17.69 9.31
N THR A 129 -0.56 18.20 10.18
CA THR A 129 0.89 18.04 10.02
C THR A 129 1.33 16.58 10.09
N ARG A 130 0.70 15.76 10.94
CA ARG A 130 1.03 14.34 11.11
C ARG A 130 0.52 13.45 9.98
N THR A 131 -0.60 13.83 9.35
CA THR A 131 -1.27 13.04 8.32
C THR A 131 -1.08 13.61 6.92
N LYS A 132 -0.12 14.56 6.76
CA LYS A 132 0.17 15.19 5.48
C LYS A 132 0.67 14.14 4.47
N PHE A 133 0.00 14.04 3.34
CA PHE A 133 0.37 13.20 2.23
C PHE A 133 1.18 13.96 1.18
N THR A 134 2.16 13.32 0.55
CA THR A 134 3.01 13.89 -0.49
C THR A 134 2.81 13.17 -1.83
N ALA A 135 3.17 13.82 -2.94
CA ALA A 135 3.06 13.21 -4.27
C ALA A 135 4.22 12.25 -4.63
N ILE A 136 5.23 12.11 -3.75
CA ILE A 136 6.39 11.26 -4.00
C ILE A 136 6.03 9.81 -4.35
N PRO A 137 5.08 9.15 -3.65
CA PRO A 137 4.70 7.78 -3.98
C PRO A 137 4.12 7.59 -5.39
N ILE A 138 3.56 8.66 -5.99
CA ILE A 138 3.02 8.61 -7.35
C ILE A 138 4.15 8.49 -8.36
N ALA A 139 5.20 9.29 -8.21
CA ALA A 139 6.38 9.21 -9.08
C ALA A 139 7.12 7.87 -8.97
N ASP A 140 7.17 7.29 -7.76
CA ASP A 140 7.73 5.94 -7.56
C ASP A 140 6.93 4.89 -8.34
N LEU A 141 5.59 4.95 -8.29
CA LEU A 141 4.72 4.02 -9.03
C LEU A 141 4.93 4.13 -10.55
N GLU A 142 4.99 5.35 -11.08
CA GLU A 142 5.23 5.59 -12.50
C GLU A 142 6.59 5.01 -12.94
N GLY A 143 7.65 5.26 -12.18
CA GLY A 143 8.98 4.69 -12.46
C GLY A 143 9.03 3.16 -12.40
N TRP A 144 8.29 2.54 -11.49
CA TRP A 144 8.20 1.06 -11.43
C TRP A 144 7.41 0.49 -12.60
N ILE A 145 6.32 1.15 -13.04
CA ILE A 145 5.56 0.77 -14.22
C ILE A 145 6.44 0.79 -15.45
N ASP A 146 7.19 1.88 -15.66
CA ASP A 146 8.07 2.04 -16.82
C ASP A 146 9.14 0.96 -16.85
N THR A 147 9.83 0.74 -15.73
CA THR A 147 10.89 -0.29 -15.62
C THR A 147 10.37 -1.70 -15.91
N LEU A 148 9.20 -2.06 -15.36
CA LEU A 148 8.62 -3.39 -15.58
C LEU A 148 8.05 -3.55 -16.99
N THR A 149 7.57 -2.46 -17.59
CA THR A 149 7.00 -2.48 -18.94
C THR A 149 8.08 -2.70 -19.99
N GLU A 150 9.33 -2.26 -19.79
CA GLU A 150 10.46 -2.52 -20.67
C GLU A 150 10.76 -4.01 -20.85
N GLU A 151 10.48 -4.84 -19.82
CA GLU A 151 10.66 -6.29 -19.88
C GLU A 151 9.45 -7.04 -20.46
N LEU A 152 8.31 -6.38 -20.64
CA LEU A 152 7.07 -7.00 -21.07
C LEU A 152 6.92 -6.94 -22.60
N PRO A 153 6.36 -8.02 -23.23
CA PRO A 153 5.96 -7.94 -24.62
C PRO A 153 4.81 -6.92 -24.81
N PRO A 154 4.70 -6.30 -26.01
CA PRO A 154 3.62 -5.36 -26.29
C PRO A 154 2.23 -5.96 -26.01
N LEU A 155 1.36 -5.17 -25.41
CA LEU A 155 -0.02 -5.57 -25.16
C LEU A 155 -0.86 -5.33 -26.42
N THR A 156 -1.11 -6.39 -27.18
CA THR A 156 -1.86 -6.33 -28.45
C THR A 156 -3.31 -6.78 -28.34
N ASN A 157 -3.67 -7.46 -27.24
CA ASN A 157 -5.00 -8.06 -27.05
C ASN A 157 -5.50 -7.84 -25.61
N PHE A 158 -6.82 -7.93 -25.42
CA PHE A 158 -7.37 -8.04 -24.07
C PHE A 158 -6.98 -9.36 -23.44
N ILE A 159 -6.46 -9.31 -22.21
CA ILE A 159 -6.09 -10.48 -21.42
C ILE A 159 -7.12 -10.73 -20.32
N LEU A 160 -7.34 -12.01 -20.03
CA LEU A 160 -8.14 -12.43 -18.87
C LEU A 160 -7.25 -12.47 -17.61
N PRO A 161 -7.81 -12.21 -16.41
CA PRO A 161 -7.11 -12.44 -15.15
C PRO A 161 -6.65 -13.89 -15.03
N SER A 162 -5.38 -14.16 -15.34
CA SER A 162 -4.79 -15.49 -15.43
C SER A 162 -3.27 -15.41 -15.26
N GLY A 163 -2.53 -16.49 -15.46
CA GLY A 163 -1.07 -16.45 -15.40
C GLY A 163 -0.48 -16.92 -14.06
N GLY A 164 -1.16 -17.84 -13.36
CA GLY A 164 -0.70 -18.40 -12.09
C GLY A 164 -1.24 -17.66 -10.87
N LYS A 165 -0.89 -18.18 -9.67
CA LYS A 165 -1.43 -17.66 -8.39
C LYS A 165 -1.03 -16.22 -8.13
N SER A 166 0.24 -15.88 -8.35
CA SER A 166 0.76 -14.52 -8.14
C SER A 166 0.03 -13.51 -9.02
N SER A 167 -0.03 -13.79 -10.33
CA SER A 167 -0.71 -12.93 -11.30
C SER A 167 -2.20 -12.76 -10.99
N THR A 168 -2.93 -13.86 -10.73
CA THR A 168 -4.37 -13.79 -10.43
C THR A 168 -4.66 -13.05 -9.13
N ALA A 169 -3.84 -13.21 -8.09
CA ALA A 169 -3.98 -12.46 -6.85
C ALA A 169 -3.72 -10.95 -7.05
N LEU A 170 -2.71 -10.58 -7.86
CA LEU A 170 -2.47 -9.19 -8.25
C LEU A 170 -3.64 -8.61 -9.07
N HIS A 171 -4.27 -9.39 -9.93
CA HIS A 171 -5.49 -8.97 -10.63
C HIS A 171 -6.67 -8.74 -9.67
N ILE A 172 -6.80 -9.54 -8.59
CA ILE A 172 -7.81 -9.28 -7.55
C ILE A 172 -7.51 -7.95 -6.88
N ALA A 173 -6.27 -7.73 -6.41
CA ALA A 173 -5.87 -6.46 -5.80
C ALA A 173 -6.13 -5.27 -6.76
N ARG A 174 -5.85 -5.43 -8.07
CA ARG A 174 -6.16 -4.42 -9.09
C ARG A 174 -7.66 -4.10 -9.17
N THR A 175 -8.54 -5.09 -9.10
CA THR A 175 -9.99 -4.85 -9.18
C THR A 175 -10.52 -4.14 -7.93
N VAL A 176 -10.00 -4.49 -6.74
CA VAL A 176 -10.30 -3.80 -5.50
C VAL A 176 -9.81 -2.34 -5.57
N CYS A 177 -8.59 -2.14 -6.06
CA CYS A 177 -7.99 -0.81 -6.21
C CYS A 177 -8.80 0.12 -7.13
N ARG A 178 -9.43 -0.40 -8.19
CA ARG A 178 -10.25 0.41 -9.11
C ARG A 178 -11.40 1.15 -8.43
N ARG A 179 -11.81 0.73 -7.24
CA ARG A 179 -12.78 1.48 -6.42
C ARG A 179 -12.14 2.66 -5.70
N ALA A 180 -10.85 2.56 -5.38
CA ALA A 180 -10.13 3.55 -4.59
C ALA A 180 -9.29 4.51 -5.44
N GLU A 181 -8.46 4.00 -6.35
CA GLU A 181 -7.54 4.81 -7.14
C GLU A 181 -7.14 4.15 -8.48
N ARG A 182 -7.15 4.93 -9.55
CA ARG A 182 -6.90 4.43 -10.91
C ARG A 182 -5.40 4.12 -11.15
N ARG A 183 -4.46 4.96 -10.70
CA ARG A 183 -3.02 4.82 -10.98
C ARG A 183 -2.39 3.60 -10.32
N LEU A 184 -2.77 3.29 -9.09
CA LEU A 184 -2.34 2.07 -8.43
C LEU A 184 -2.85 0.82 -9.14
N SER A 185 -4.05 0.90 -9.75
CA SER A 185 -4.58 -0.17 -10.58
C SER A 185 -3.69 -0.47 -11.79
N ASP A 186 -3.12 0.55 -12.43
CA ASP A 186 -2.24 0.38 -13.59
C ASP A 186 -0.92 -0.30 -13.19
N TYR A 187 -0.33 0.08 -12.06
CA TYR A 187 0.80 -0.63 -11.49
C TYR A 187 0.49 -2.11 -11.23
N LEU A 188 -0.60 -2.42 -10.53
CA LEU A 188 -0.98 -3.80 -10.22
C LEU A 188 -1.24 -4.64 -11.49
N PHE A 189 -1.77 -4.03 -12.54
CA PHE A 189 -1.92 -4.69 -13.84
C PHE A 189 -0.56 -5.03 -14.46
N THR A 190 0.39 -4.10 -14.46
CA THR A 190 1.73 -4.29 -15.02
C THR A 190 2.49 -5.38 -14.27
N VAL A 191 2.45 -5.36 -12.93
CA VAL A 191 3.10 -6.36 -12.07
C VAL A 191 2.46 -7.75 -12.25
N ALA A 192 1.14 -7.85 -12.43
CA ALA A 192 0.46 -9.11 -12.68
C ALA A 192 0.97 -9.77 -13.98
N ARG A 193 1.12 -9.00 -15.05
CA ARG A 193 1.71 -9.46 -16.30
C ARG A 193 3.18 -9.88 -16.14
N TYR A 194 3.94 -9.08 -15.41
CA TYR A 194 5.34 -9.39 -15.12
C TYR A 194 5.49 -10.69 -14.33
N ALA A 195 4.64 -10.90 -13.32
CA ALA A 195 4.63 -12.14 -12.55
C ALA A 195 4.31 -13.35 -13.44
N ALA A 196 3.29 -13.24 -14.30
CA ALA A 196 2.95 -14.31 -15.25
C ALA A 196 4.12 -14.63 -16.17
N LEU A 197 4.82 -13.62 -16.71
CA LEU A 197 5.98 -13.78 -17.57
C LEU A 197 7.14 -14.50 -16.83
N LYS A 198 7.49 -14.05 -15.62
CA LYS A 198 8.59 -14.64 -14.83
C LYS A 198 8.30 -16.06 -14.35
N GLU A 199 7.05 -16.40 -14.12
CA GLU A 199 6.60 -17.75 -13.77
C GLU A 199 6.41 -18.67 -15.00
N ASN A 200 6.71 -18.19 -16.23
CA ASN A 200 6.46 -18.87 -17.50
C ASN A 200 5.00 -19.33 -17.68
N ASN A 201 4.07 -18.64 -17.06
CA ASN A 201 2.64 -18.87 -17.22
C ASN A 201 2.11 -18.09 -18.42
N LYS A 202 1.31 -18.77 -19.26
CA LYS A 202 0.66 -18.11 -20.39
C LYS A 202 -0.56 -17.32 -19.91
N GLU A 203 -0.61 -16.03 -20.26
CA GLU A 203 -1.80 -15.21 -20.12
C GLU A 203 -2.90 -15.70 -21.09
N LYS A 204 -4.12 -15.83 -20.60
CA LYS A 204 -5.26 -16.22 -21.45
C LYS A 204 -5.80 -15.00 -22.18
N ILE A 205 -5.79 -15.06 -23.51
CA ILE A 205 -6.37 -14.03 -24.36
C ILE A 205 -7.89 -14.17 -24.35
N TYR A 206 -8.60 -13.04 -24.24
CA TYR A 206 -10.04 -13.00 -24.39
C TYR A 206 -10.45 -13.37 -25.83
N LYS A 207 -11.29 -14.37 -25.96
CA LYS A 207 -11.96 -14.72 -27.22
C LYS A 207 -13.46 -14.47 -27.06
N ARG A 208 -14.04 -13.71 -27.96
CA ARG A 208 -15.49 -13.47 -27.94
C ARG A 208 -16.22 -14.82 -28.15
N PRO A 209 -17.18 -15.19 -27.29
CA PRO A 209 -18.04 -16.33 -27.56
C PRO A 209 -18.81 -16.08 -28.84
N GLU A 210 -18.96 -17.10 -29.69
CA GLU A 210 -19.82 -17.09 -30.87
C GLU A 210 -21.30 -17.12 -30.48
#